data_ada9cab956d5cc4fb1d6164863b5969c
#
_entry.id   ada9cab956d5cc4fb1d6164863b5969c
#
_cell.length_a   1.000
_cell.length_b   1.000
_cell.length_c   1.000
_cell.angle_alpha   90.00
_cell.angle_beta   90.00
_cell.angle_gamma   90.00
#
_symmetry.space_group_name_H-M   'P 1'
#
loop_
_entity.id
_entity.type
_entity.pdbx_description
1 polymer ?
#
loop_
_entity_poly.entity_id
_entity_poly.type
_entity_poly.pdbx_seq_one_letter_code
_entity_poly.pdbx_strand_id
1 'polypeptide(L)'
;MNEKKERVTPVYYPKTEELFSAISHGLGTLFGVFALGYMLALSIQSGRGTNIIAAAIYGSSLILAYAFSTLSHALTPRPAKQVFRILEHGSIFLLIAGTYTPVTLLVIKGALGWTIFGIQWGIAILGILANALALNKFKKLSLIIYIAMGWLIIIAAYPLLRQMAPGDFLYLLSGGIFYTVGAIFYRLNRPGSHAIWHIFALMGSILQFSAIQAYL
;
A
#
# COMPACT_ATOMS: atom_id res chain seq x y z
N MET A 1 31.91 9.37 -23.77
CA MET A 1 30.62 8.68 -23.92
C MET A 1 29.81 8.89 -22.65
N ASN A 2 28.84 9.80 -22.68
CA ASN A 2 28.02 10.11 -21.48
C ASN A 2 27.08 8.94 -21.22
N GLU A 3 27.40 8.08 -20.27
CA GLU A 3 26.39 7.17 -19.69
C GLU A 3 25.30 8.02 -19.04
N LYS A 4 24.18 8.22 -19.74
CA LYS A 4 22.96 8.73 -19.11
C LYS A 4 22.66 7.81 -17.96
N LYS A 5 22.92 8.22 -16.72
CA LYS A 5 22.53 7.50 -15.51
C LYS A 5 21.05 7.12 -15.64
N GLU A 6 20.78 5.85 -15.86
CA GLU A 6 19.41 5.36 -16.05
C GLU A 6 18.55 5.77 -14.83
N ARG A 7 17.39 6.35 -15.11
CA ARG A 7 16.43 6.77 -14.07
C ARG A 7 15.96 5.59 -13.22
N VAL A 8 15.92 4.42 -13.85
CA VAL A 8 15.53 3.15 -13.22
C VAL A 8 16.38 2.03 -13.78
N THR A 9 17.06 1.30 -12.90
CA THR A 9 17.74 0.06 -13.26
C THR A 9 16.82 -1.12 -12.93
N PRO A 10 16.44 -1.96 -13.90
CA PRO A 10 15.66 -3.16 -13.61
C PRO A 10 16.46 -4.06 -12.65
N VAL A 11 15.81 -4.57 -11.62
CA VAL A 11 16.36 -5.63 -10.78
C VAL A 11 15.73 -6.92 -11.23
N TYR A 12 16.55 -7.92 -11.50
CA TYR A 12 16.12 -9.26 -11.84
C TYR A 12 16.45 -10.18 -10.67
N TYR A 13 15.42 -10.81 -10.13
CA TYR A 13 15.55 -11.84 -9.11
C TYR A 13 15.69 -13.22 -9.76
N PRO A 14 16.12 -14.26 -9.03
CA PRO A 14 16.04 -15.64 -9.52
C PRO A 14 14.63 -15.96 -10.04
N LYS A 15 14.52 -16.78 -11.09
CA LYS A 15 13.22 -17.09 -11.72
C LYS A 15 12.17 -17.60 -10.73
N THR A 16 12.60 -18.39 -9.75
CA THR A 16 11.72 -18.90 -8.68
C THR A 16 11.18 -17.77 -7.80
N GLU A 17 12.00 -16.77 -7.47
CA GLU A 17 11.61 -15.63 -6.69
C GLU A 17 10.69 -14.68 -7.48
N GLU A 18 10.99 -14.44 -8.77
CA GLU A 18 10.11 -13.68 -9.66
C GLU A 18 8.73 -14.34 -9.78
N LEU A 19 8.69 -15.67 -9.99
CA LEU A 19 7.46 -16.42 -10.11
C LEU A 19 6.65 -16.39 -8.81
N PHE A 20 7.30 -16.62 -7.66
CA PHE A 20 6.66 -16.57 -6.36
C PHE A 20 6.09 -15.17 -6.06
N SER A 21 6.87 -14.12 -6.36
CA SER A 21 6.46 -12.73 -6.19
C SER A 21 5.26 -12.37 -7.09
N ALA A 22 5.28 -12.81 -8.35
CA ALA A 22 4.17 -12.60 -9.28
C ALA A 22 2.90 -13.33 -8.82
N ILE A 23 3.00 -14.58 -8.35
CA ILE A 23 1.84 -15.35 -7.89
C ILE A 23 1.28 -14.78 -6.60
N SER A 24 2.12 -14.48 -5.60
CA SER A 24 1.66 -13.97 -4.30
C SER A 24 0.93 -12.63 -4.45
N HIS A 25 1.46 -11.71 -5.25
CA HIS A 25 0.77 -10.44 -5.49
C HIS A 25 -0.34 -10.54 -6.55
N GLY A 26 -0.32 -11.55 -7.42
CA GLY A 26 -1.48 -11.92 -8.25
C GLY A 26 -2.68 -12.32 -7.39
N LEU A 27 -2.46 -13.14 -6.35
CA LEU A 27 -3.48 -13.44 -5.35
C LEU A 27 -3.89 -12.19 -4.57
N GLY A 28 -2.95 -11.29 -4.28
CA GLY A 28 -3.25 -9.98 -3.69
C GLY A 28 -4.13 -9.10 -4.59
N THR A 29 -3.95 -9.17 -5.90
CA THR A 29 -4.81 -8.46 -6.88
C THR A 29 -6.25 -9.01 -6.83
N LEU A 30 -6.41 -10.33 -6.83
CA LEU A 30 -7.72 -10.97 -6.70
C LEU A 30 -8.39 -10.63 -5.37
N PHE A 31 -7.61 -10.64 -4.28
CA PHE A 31 -8.08 -10.15 -2.98
C PHE A 31 -8.53 -8.68 -3.05
N GLY A 32 -7.79 -7.81 -3.71
CA GLY A 32 -8.15 -6.40 -3.88
C GLY A 32 -9.47 -6.22 -4.64
N VAL A 33 -9.70 -7.03 -5.70
CA VAL A 33 -10.98 -7.04 -6.44
C VAL A 33 -12.14 -7.48 -5.55
N PHE A 34 -11.96 -8.57 -4.80
CA PHE A 34 -12.93 -9.03 -3.81
C PHE A 34 -13.21 -7.94 -2.76
N ALA A 35 -12.15 -7.37 -2.17
CA ALA A 35 -12.25 -6.36 -1.12
C ALA A 35 -13.00 -5.12 -1.62
N LEU A 36 -12.69 -4.64 -2.82
CA LEU A 36 -13.40 -3.51 -3.43
C LEU A 36 -14.89 -3.81 -3.60
N GLY A 37 -15.22 -4.95 -4.23
CA GLY A 37 -16.62 -5.34 -4.44
C GLY A 37 -17.41 -5.47 -3.13
N TYR A 38 -16.81 -6.13 -2.14
CA TYR A 38 -17.40 -6.32 -0.83
C TYR A 38 -17.62 -4.97 -0.09
N MET A 39 -16.60 -4.12 -0.04
CA MET A 39 -16.68 -2.80 0.60
C MET A 39 -17.69 -1.88 -0.10
N LEU A 40 -17.76 -1.91 -1.43
CA LEU A 40 -18.77 -1.14 -2.16
C LEU A 40 -20.19 -1.63 -1.85
N ALA A 41 -20.41 -2.96 -1.79
CA ALA A 41 -21.71 -3.50 -1.42
C ALA A 41 -22.16 -3.04 -0.04
N LEU A 42 -21.29 -3.08 0.97
CA LEU A 42 -21.58 -2.56 2.32
C LEU A 42 -21.86 -1.05 2.29
N SER A 43 -21.04 -0.29 1.57
CA SER A 43 -21.15 1.17 1.48
C SER A 43 -22.44 1.62 0.80
N ILE A 44 -22.90 0.91 -0.23
CA ILE A 44 -24.18 1.18 -0.90
C ILE A 44 -25.34 0.90 0.05
N GLN A 45 -25.29 -0.19 0.81
CA GLN A 45 -26.32 -0.50 1.81
C GLN A 45 -26.38 0.55 2.93
N SER A 46 -25.25 1.15 3.30
CA SER A 46 -25.22 2.22 4.30
C SER A 46 -25.88 3.53 3.81
N GLY A 47 -26.06 3.71 2.51
CA GLY A 47 -26.63 4.90 1.88
C GLY A 47 -25.76 6.17 1.98
N ARG A 48 -24.52 6.05 2.47
CA ARG A 48 -23.62 7.18 2.72
C ARG A 48 -22.59 7.33 1.59
N GLY A 49 -22.66 8.45 0.87
CA GLY A 49 -21.72 8.71 -0.24
C GLY A 49 -20.25 8.72 0.19
N THR A 50 -19.94 9.18 1.42
CA THR A 50 -18.57 9.14 1.96
C THR A 50 -18.01 7.73 2.11
N ASN A 51 -18.86 6.76 2.49
CA ASN A 51 -18.47 5.36 2.59
C ASN A 51 -18.12 4.80 1.20
N ILE A 52 -18.94 5.10 0.19
CA ILE A 52 -18.71 4.67 -1.20
C ILE A 52 -17.38 5.22 -1.72
N ILE A 53 -17.10 6.51 -1.49
CA ILE A 53 -15.84 7.15 -1.89
C ILE A 53 -14.65 6.50 -1.17
N ALA A 54 -14.75 6.30 0.14
CA ALA A 54 -13.69 5.69 0.93
C ALA A 54 -13.41 4.25 0.49
N ALA A 55 -14.44 3.45 0.27
CA ALA A 55 -14.34 2.07 -0.24
C ALA A 55 -13.71 2.03 -1.64
N ALA A 56 -14.15 2.91 -2.54
CA ALA A 56 -13.62 2.99 -3.91
C ALA A 56 -12.12 3.35 -3.91
N ILE A 57 -11.71 4.36 -3.13
CA ILE A 57 -10.31 4.79 -3.05
C ILE A 57 -9.44 3.67 -2.47
N TYR A 58 -9.83 3.10 -1.32
CA TYR A 58 -9.03 2.07 -0.67
C TYR A 58 -8.95 0.79 -1.53
N GLY A 59 -10.08 0.28 -2.00
CA GLY A 59 -10.12 -0.93 -2.82
C GLY A 59 -9.35 -0.79 -4.13
N SER A 60 -9.48 0.36 -4.81
CA SER A 60 -8.70 0.63 -6.02
C SER A 60 -7.20 0.72 -5.73
N SER A 61 -6.79 1.29 -4.60
CA SER A 61 -5.38 1.34 -4.22
C SER A 61 -4.80 -0.04 -3.94
N LEU A 62 -5.57 -0.97 -3.35
CA LEU A 62 -5.19 -2.38 -3.18
C LEU A 62 -4.95 -3.04 -4.55
N ILE A 63 -5.92 -2.92 -5.46
CA ILE A 63 -5.82 -3.51 -6.80
C ILE A 63 -4.58 -3.00 -7.52
N LEU A 64 -4.39 -1.68 -7.56
CA LEU A 64 -3.26 -1.06 -8.28
C LEU A 64 -1.91 -1.45 -7.68
N ALA A 65 -1.78 -1.48 -6.35
CA ALA A 65 -0.55 -1.86 -5.69
C ALA A 65 -0.15 -3.30 -6.03
N TYR A 66 -1.07 -4.23 -5.93
CA TYR A 66 -0.79 -5.64 -6.19
C TYR A 66 -0.67 -5.96 -7.69
N ALA A 67 -1.48 -5.34 -8.55
CA ALA A 67 -1.39 -5.52 -10.00
C ALA A 67 -0.07 -5.00 -10.56
N PHE A 68 0.38 -3.81 -10.16
CA PHE A 68 1.65 -3.27 -10.63
C PHE A 68 2.83 -4.10 -10.15
N SER A 69 2.79 -4.61 -8.93
CA SER A 69 3.81 -5.52 -8.43
C SER A 69 3.80 -6.86 -9.17
N THR A 70 2.63 -7.45 -9.39
CA THR A 70 2.48 -8.66 -10.21
C THR A 70 3.12 -8.49 -11.59
N LEU A 71 2.80 -7.40 -12.28
CA LEU A 71 3.32 -7.10 -13.62
C LEU A 71 4.83 -6.80 -13.61
N SER A 72 5.34 -6.13 -12.57
CA SER A 72 6.77 -5.85 -12.41
C SER A 72 7.59 -7.15 -12.30
N HIS A 73 7.03 -8.21 -11.72
CA HIS A 73 7.68 -9.52 -11.58
C HIS A 73 7.40 -10.46 -12.75
N ALA A 74 6.21 -10.43 -13.34
CA ALA A 74 5.83 -11.31 -14.44
C ALA A 74 6.46 -10.91 -15.78
N LEU A 75 6.70 -9.61 -16.02
CA LEU A 75 7.20 -9.13 -17.30
C LEU A 75 8.72 -9.18 -17.37
N THR A 76 9.22 -9.72 -18.49
CA THR A 76 10.66 -9.83 -18.77
C THR A 76 11.21 -8.70 -19.65
N PRO A 77 10.45 -8.11 -20.61
CA PRO A 77 10.99 -7.06 -21.47
C PRO A 77 11.45 -5.84 -20.65
N ARG A 78 12.71 -5.43 -20.84
CA ARG A 78 13.35 -4.35 -20.06
C ARG A 78 12.52 -3.05 -19.97
N PRO A 79 11.96 -2.51 -21.07
CA PRO A 79 11.16 -1.29 -20.98
C PRO A 79 9.91 -1.45 -20.10
N ALA A 80 9.19 -2.56 -20.28
CA ALA A 80 7.99 -2.83 -19.48
C ALA A 80 8.34 -3.02 -18.00
N LYS A 81 9.39 -3.80 -17.71
CA LYS A 81 9.85 -4.02 -16.33
C LYS A 81 10.28 -2.72 -15.65
N GLN A 82 10.89 -1.77 -16.37
CA GLN A 82 11.22 -0.44 -15.83
C GLN A 82 9.97 0.37 -15.47
N VAL A 83 8.97 0.40 -16.35
CA VAL A 83 7.72 1.12 -16.11
C VAL A 83 6.98 0.54 -14.91
N PHE A 84 6.76 -0.78 -14.91
CA PHE A 84 6.02 -1.43 -13.82
C PHE A 84 6.76 -1.36 -12.48
N ARG A 85 8.09 -1.33 -12.49
CA ARG A 85 8.86 -1.09 -11.27
C ARG A 85 8.66 0.31 -10.69
N ILE A 86 8.54 1.34 -11.53
CA ILE A 86 8.19 2.70 -11.06
C ILE A 86 6.79 2.69 -10.46
N LEU A 87 5.82 2.08 -11.17
CA LEU A 87 4.43 2.01 -10.73
C LEU A 87 4.29 1.21 -9.42
N GLU A 88 5.00 0.09 -9.29
CA GLU A 88 5.05 -0.71 -8.06
C GLU A 88 5.49 0.12 -6.86
N HIS A 89 6.62 0.84 -6.96
CA HIS A 89 7.09 1.66 -5.86
C HIS A 89 6.20 2.89 -5.60
N GLY A 90 5.65 3.49 -6.65
CA GLY A 90 4.68 4.59 -6.52
C GLY A 90 3.39 4.14 -5.85
N SER A 91 2.91 2.94 -6.18
CA SER A 91 1.66 2.42 -5.65
C SER A 91 1.70 2.06 -4.16
N ILE A 92 2.88 1.90 -3.55
CA ILE A 92 2.99 1.76 -2.09
C ILE A 92 2.52 3.05 -1.41
N PHE A 93 2.92 4.23 -1.91
CA PHE A 93 2.39 5.52 -1.42
C PHE A 93 0.88 5.60 -1.56
N LEU A 94 0.37 5.19 -2.73
CA LEU A 94 -1.05 5.16 -3.01
C LEU A 94 -1.81 4.23 -2.05
N LEU A 95 -1.26 3.04 -1.79
CA LEU A 95 -1.86 2.06 -0.88
C LEU A 95 -1.92 2.60 0.56
N ILE A 96 -0.86 3.24 1.04
CA ILE A 96 -0.84 3.82 2.39
C ILE A 96 -1.91 4.91 2.48
N ALA A 97 -1.92 5.91 1.58
CA ALA A 97 -2.92 6.98 1.59
C ALA A 97 -4.35 6.44 1.38
N GLY A 98 -4.50 5.44 0.52
CA GLY A 98 -5.77 4.75 0.29
C GLY A 98 -6.31 4.07 1.54
N THR A 99 -5.46 3.36 2.29
CA THR A 99 -5.82 2.73 3.57
C THR A 99 -6.20 3.75 4.63
N TYR A 100 -5.50 4.88 4.68
CA TYR A 100 -5.85 5.97 5.60
C TYR A 100 -7.19 6.63 5.27
N THR A 101 -7.63 6.61 4.03
CA THR A 101 -8.86 7.30 3.60
C THR A 101 -10.10 6.87 4.41
N PRO A 102 -10.49 5.59 4.48
CA PRO A 102 -11.63 5.20 5.33
C PRO A 102 -11.38 5.45 6.82
N VAL A 103 -10.17 5.23 7.33
CA VAL A 103 -9.85 5.45 8.74
C VAL A 103 -10.02 6.92 9.12
N THR A 104 -9.54 7.85 8.30
CA THR A 104 -9.60 9.29 8.59
C THR A 104 -11.01 9.86 8.39
N LEU A 105 -11.70 9.45 7.32
CA LEU A 105 -13.00 10.03 6.98
C LEU A 105 -14.17 9.38 7.73
N LEU A 106 -14.08 8.10 8.10
CA LEU A 106 -15.19 7.35 8.66
C LEU A 106 -15.02 7.07 10.17
N VAL A 107 -13.78 6.94 10.65
CA VAL A 107 -13.49 6.68 12.07
C VAL A 107 -13.08 7.96 12.78
N ILE A 108 -11.95 8.57 12.44
CA ILE A 108 -11.42 9.75 13.13
C ILE A 108 -12.34 10.96 12.94
N LYS A 109 -12.77 11.22 11.70
CA LYS A 109 -13.68 12.32 11.32
C LYS A 109 -13.18 13.72 11.71
N GLY A 110 -13.99 14.73 11.43
CA GLY A 110 -13.73 16.11 11.83
C GLY A 110 -12.41 16.70 11.31
N ALA A 111 -11.95 17.79 11.92
CA ALA A 111 -10.76 18.51 11.49
C ALA A 111 -9.49 17.64 11.52
N LEU A 112 -9.31 16.83 12.56
CA LEU A 112 -8.15 15.92 12.67
C LEU A 112 -8.15 14.89 11.56
N GLY A 113 -9.29 14.27 11.24
CA GLY A 113 -9.41 13.30 10.14
C GLY A 113 -9.04 13.91 8.80
N TRP A 114 -9.57 15.09 8.47
CA TRP A 114 -9.26 15.81 7.24
C TRP A 114 -7.79 16.27 7.17
N THR A 115 -7.20 16.68 8.28
CA THR A 115 -5.79 17.07 8.35
C THR A 115 -4.89 15.88 8.03
N ILE A 116 -5.11 14.72 8.68
CA ILE A 116 -4.31 13.51 8.43
C ILE A 116 -4.52 13.03 6.99
N PHE A 117 -5.77 13.05 6.49
CA PHE A 117 -6.08 12.73 5.09
C PHE A 117 -5.26 13.60 4.12
N GLY A 118 -5.28 14.93 4.31
CA GLY A 118 -4.54 15.86 3.46
C GLY A 118 -3.02 15.66 3.51
N ILE A 119 -2.46 15.40 4.70
CA ILE A 119 -1.04 15.09 4.87
C ILE A 119 -0.67 13.80 4.13
N GLN A 120 -1.45 12.73 4.31
CA GLN A 120 -1.19 11.44 3.67
C GLN A 120 -1.23 11.53 2.14
N TRP A 121 -2.26 12.16 1.59
CA TRP A 121 -2.37 12.33 0.13
C TRP A 121 -1.33 13.30 -0.43
N GLY A 122 -0.99 14.37 0.30
CA GLY A 122 0.08 15.29 -0.09
C GLY A 122 1.44 14.57 -0.17
N ILE A 123 1.80 13.79 0.83
CA ILE A 123 3.04 13.00 0.82
C ILE A 123 2.98 11.94 -0.29
N ALA A 124 1.84 11.27 -0.47
CA ALA A 124 1.69 10.26 -1.51
C ALA A 124 1.92 10.82 -2.91
N ILE A 125 1.31 11.94 -3.25
CA ILE A 125 1.49 12.61 -4.55
C ILE A 125 2.95 12.96 -4.77
N LEU A 126 3.60 13.62 -3.81
CA LEU A 126 5.01 13.99 -3.91
C LEU A 126 5.93 12.76 -4.02
N GLY A 127 5.66 11.72 -3.27
CA GLY A 127 6.43 10.47 -3.30
C GLY A 127 6.30 9.72 -4.63
N ILE A 128 5.09 9.66 -5.19
CA ILE A 128 4.83 9.09 -6.52
C ILE A 128 5.60 9.86 -7.59
N LEU A 129 5.52 11.20 -7.57
CA LEU A 129 6.25 12.06 -8.50
C LEU A 129 7.76 11.88 -8.38
N ALA A 130 8.30 11.86 -7.17
CA ALA A 130 9.73 11.64 -6.92
C ALA A 130 10.20 10.29 -7.48
N ASN A 131 9.42 9.21 -7.25
CA ASN A 131 9.73 7.89 -7.80
C ASN A 131 9.63 7.85 -9.33
N ALA A 132 8.64 8.52 -9.92
CA ALA A 132 8.50 8.61 -11.36
C ALA A 132 9.68 9.33 -12.03
N LEU A 133 10.21 10.36 -11.38
CA LEU A 133 11.33 11.13 -11.89
C LEU A 133 12.70 10.49 -11.70
N ALA A 134 12.94 9.84 -10.54
CA ALA A 134 14.26 9.31 -10.19
C ALA A 134 14.20 8.20 -9.11
N LEU A 135 13.55 7.06 -9.41
CA LEU A 135 13.36 5.96 -8.47
C LEU A 135 14.68 5.51 -7.80
N ASN A 136 15.74 5.31 -8.57
CA ASN A 136 17.03 4.85 -8.05
C ASN A 136 17.60 5.80 -6.97
N LYS A 137 17.35 7.11 -7.12
CA LYS A 137 17.82 8.13 -6.17
C LYS A 137 16.98 8.14 -4.90
N PHE A 138 15.66 7.98 -5.03
CA PHE A 138 14.73 8.16 -3.92
C PHE A 138 14.34 6.85 -3.20
N LYS A 139 14.68 5.67 -3.72
CA LYS A 139 14.27 4.37 -3.18
C LYS A 139 14.51 4.22 -1.65
N LYS A 140 15.68 4.64 -1.15
CA LYS A 140 15.98 4.56 0.30
C LYS A 140 15.14 5.53 1.12
N LEU A 141 14.96 6.75 0.61
CA LEU A 141 14.14 7.78 1.25
C LEU A 141 12.67 7.36 1.24
N SER A 142 12.17 6.82 0.13
CA SER A 142 10.80 6.31 0.03
C SER A 142 10.49 5.28 1.09
N LEU A 143 11.40 4.34 1.38
CA LEU A 143 11.20 3.35 2.43
C LEU A 143 11.01 3.99 3.82
N ILE A 144 11.81 5.02 4.14
CA ILE A 144 11.68 5.76 5.40
C ILE A 144 10.33 6.47 5.45
N ILE A 145 9.93 7.10 4.34
CA ILE A 145 8.66 7.82 4.26
C ILE A 145 7.48 6.85 4.37
N TYR A 146 7.51 5.65 3.75
CA TYR A 146 6.46 4.64 3.92
C TYR A 146 6.24 4.28 5.38
N ILE A 147 7.32 4.04 6.13
CA ILE A 147 7.23 3.73 7.56
C ILE A 147 6.66 4.93 8.34
N ALA A 148 7.16 6.14 8.09
CA ALA A 148 6.67 7.34 8.74
C ALA A 148 5.18 7.59 8.46
N MET A 149 4.74 7.44 7.19
CA MET A 149 3.33 7.53 6.82
C MET A 149 2.50 6.45 7.52
N GLY A 150 2.96 5.19 7.54
CA GLY A 150 2.25 4.09 8.17
C GLY A 150 2.01 4.30 9.66
N TRP A 151 2.97 4.90 10.37
CA TRP A 151 2.90 5.17 11.81
C TRP A 151 2.36 6.55 12.16
N LEU A 152 2.03 7.40 11.20
CA LEU A 152 1.38 8.70 11.45
C LEU A 152 0.06 8.54 12.24
N ILE A 153 -0.56 7.37 12.17
CA ILE A 153 -1.79 7.02 12.87
C ILE A 153 -1.68 7.16 14.40
N ILE A 154 -0.45 7.10 14.96
CA ILE A 154 -0.21 7.27 16.39
C ILE A 154 -0.73 8.63 16.90
N ILE A 155 -0.69 9.68 16.07
CA ILE A 155 -1.22 11.00 16.40
C ILE A 155 -2.72 10.94 16.70
N ALA A 156 -3.42 9.99 16.08
CA ALA A 156 -4.85 9.77 16.25
C ALA A 156 -5.16 8.55 17.15
N ALA A 157 -4.20 8.06 17.94
CA ALA A 157 -4.40 6.87 18.77
C ALA A 157 -5.58 7.01 19.74
N TYR A 158 -5.74 8.19 20.36
CA TYR A 158 -6.84 8.43 21.28
C TYR A 158 -8.22 8.32 20.63
N PRO A 159 -8.55 9.05 19.53
CA PRO A 159 -9.84 8.88 18.87
C PRO A 159 -10.04 7.45 18.31
N LEU A 160 -9.01 6.77 17.84
CA LEU A 160 -9.12 5.40 17.37
C LEU A 160 -9.52 4.43 18.47
N LEU A 161 -8.84 4.48 19.62
CA LEU A 161 -9.17 3.66 20.80
C LEU A 161 -10.59 3.92 21.33
N ARG A 162 -11.14 5.12 21.11
CA ARG A 162 -12.50 5.48 21.53
C ARG A 162 -13.58 5.09 20.54
N GLN A 163 -13.25 5.03 19.25
CA GLN A 163 -14.25 4.90 18.17
C GLN A 163 -14.19 3.53 17.47
N MET A 164 -13.09 2.78 17.61
CA MET A 164 -12.98 1.44 17.06
C MET A 164 -13.29 0.38 18.11
N ALA A 165 -13.92 -0.71 17.67
CA ALA A 165 -13.99 -1.90 18.51
C ALA A 165 -12.56 -2.42 18.79
N PRO A 166 -12.29 -2.95 20.00
CA PRO A 166 -10.94 -3.39 20.36
C PRO A 166 -10.32 -4.40 19.38
N GLY A 167 -11.13 -5.32 18.83
CA GLY A 167 -10.70 -6.28 17.81
C GLY A 167 -10.26 -5.60 16.51
N ASP A 168 -11.03 -4.62 16.03
CA ASP A 168 -10.72 -3.90 14.79
C ASP A 168 -9.46 -3.05 14.95
N PHE A 169 -9.30 -2.41 16.12
CA PHE A 169 -8.06 -1.70 16.44
C PHE A 169 -6.84 -2.64 16.43
N LEU A 170 -6.97 -3.84 17.00
CA LEU A 170 -5.92 -4.85 16.98
C LEU A 170 -5.59 -5.31 15.56
N TYR A 171 -6.60 -5.51 14.70
CA TYR A 171 -6.38 -5.81 13.29
C TYR A 171 -5.62 -4.69 12.57
N LEU A 172 -6.02 -3.43 12.78
CA LEU A 172 -5.36 -2.28 12.18
C LEU A 172 -3.89 -2.18 12.61
N LEU A 173 -3.63 -2.30 13.91
CA LEU A 173 -2.29 -2.26 14.49
C LEU A 173 -1.42 -3.44 14.00
N SER A 174 -1.96 -4.64 14.03
CA SER A 174 -1.26 -5.84 13.54
C SER A 174 -0.88 -5.71 12.08
N GLY A 175 -1.78 -5.18 11.23
CA GLY A 175 -1.48 -4.88 9.83
C GLY A 175 -0.28 -3.93 9.69
N GLY A 176 -0.21 -2.86 10.48
CA GLY A 176 0.93 -1.95 10.51
C GLY A 176 2.24 -2.62 10.95
N ILE A 177 2.17 -3.54 11.93
CA ILE A 177 3.32 -4.35 12.38
C ILE A 177 3.79 -5.28 11.24
N PHE A 178 2.87 -5.98 10.55
CA PHE A 178 3.22 -6.83 9.42
C PHE A 178 3.93 -6.05 8.31
N TYR A 179 3.45 -4.88 7.92
CA TYR A 179 4.14 -4.03 6.95
C TYR A 179 5.53 -3.61 7.43
N THR A 180 5.68 -3.28 8.71
CA THR A 180 6.96 -2.85 9.28
C THR A 180 7.97 -3.99 9.31
N VAL A 181 7.57 -5.17 9.75
CA VAL A 181 8.42 -6.38 9.75
C VAL A 181 8.78 -6.74 8.30
N GLY A 182 7.81 -6.70 7.40
CA GLY A 182 8.05 -6.93 5.98
C GLY A 182 9.08 -5.95 5.39
N ALA A 183 9.03 -4.66 5.76
CA ALA A 183 9.99 -3.66 5.30
C ALA A 183 11.44 -3.96 5.75
N ILE A 184 11.62 -4.66 6.88
CA ILE A 184 12.93 -5.15 7.30
C ILE A 184 13.45 -6.20 6.30
N PHE A 185 12.61 -7.18 5.92
CA PHE A 185 12.97 -8.16 4.89
C PHE A 185 13.27 -7.51 3.55
N TYR A 186 12.46 -6.55 3.13
CA TYR A 186 12.71 -5.78 1.91
C TYR A 186 14.11 -5.12 1.90
N ARG A 187 14.58 -4.65 3.06
CA ARG A 187 15.91 -4.01 3.20
C ARG A 187 17.07 -4.99 3.23
N LEU A 188 16.87 -6.25 3.63
CA LEU A 188 17.95 -7.21 3.85
C LEU A 188 18.74 -7.58 2.60
N ASN A 189 18.20 -7.37 1.41
CA ASN A 189 18.86 -7.61 0.12
C ASN A 189 19.47 -9.04 -0.02
N ARG A 190 18.82 -10.04 0.60
CA ARG A 190 19.19 -11.45 0.56
C ARG A 190 18.28 -12.21 -0.42
N PRO A 191 18.74 -13.31 -1.04
CA PRO A 191 17.86 -14.16 -1.84
C PRO A 191 16.60 -14.56 -1.06
N GLY A 192 15.43 -14.45 -1.69
CA GLY A 192 14.13 -14.75 -1.08
C GLY A 192 13.57 -13.68 -0.16
N SER A 193 14.37 -12.69 0.28
CA SER A 193 13.89 -11.68 1.23
C SER A 193 12.80 -10.78 0.63
N HIS A 194 12.85 -10.53 -0.66
CA HIS A 194 11.82 -9.75 -1.36
C HIS A 194 10.50 -10.52 -1.46
N ALA A 195 10.56 -11.81 -1.73
CA ALA A 195 9.38 -12.69 -1.72
C ALA A 195 8.73 -12.77 -0.34
N ILE A 196 9.53 -12.81 0.74
CA ILE A 196 9.02 -12.75 2.13
C ILE A 196 8.31 -11.42 2.37
N TRP A 197 8.87 -10.29 1.92
CA TRP A 197 8.23 -8.99 2.00
C TRP A 197 6.82 -9.01 1.39
N HIS A 198 6.63 -9.66 0.22
CA HIS A 198 5.33 -9.77 -0.43
C HIS A 198 4.27 -10.45 0.44
N ILE A 199 4.65 -11.52 1.14
CA ILE A 199 3.74 -12.22 2.07
C ILE A 199 3.35 -11.31 3.23
N PHE A 200 4.32 -10.62 3.84
CA PHE A 200 4.06 -9.69 4.94
C PHE A 200 3.16 -8.54 4.49
N ALA A 201 3.37 -7.99 3.29
CA ALA A 201 2.54 -6.93 2.74
C ALA A 201 1.09 -7.41 2.51
N LEU A 202 0.90 -8.62 1.96
CA LEU A 202 -0.41 -9.20 1.74
C LEU A 202 -1.15 -9.44 3.07
N MET A 203 -0.48 -10.02 4.06
CA MET A 203 -1.05 -10.23 5.39
C MET A 203 -1.41 -8.90 6.06
N GLY A 204 -0.55 -7.89 5.93
CA GLY A 204 -0.84 -6.53 6.40
C GLY A 204 -2.12 -5.96 5.78
N SER A 205 -2.28 -6.11 4.46
CA SER A 205 -3.49 -5.66 3.75
C SER A 205 -4.76 -6.40 4.20
N ILE A 206 -4.69 -7.72 4.38
CA ILE A 206 -5.83 -8.53 4.84
C ILE A 206 -6.27 -8.09 6.24
N LEU A 207 -5.32 -7.88 7.16
CA LEU A 207 -5.61 -7.43 8.51
C LEU A 207 -6.23 -6.02 8.52
N GLN A 208 -5.68 -5.09 7.73
CA GLN A 208 -6.24 -3.73 7.63
C GLN A 208 -7.60 -3.71 6.96
N PHE A 209 -7.84 -4.54 5.94
CA PHE A 209 -9.16 -4.71 5.36
C PHE A 209 -10.16 -5.22 6.41
N SER A 210 -9.77 -6.23 7.22
CA SER A 210 -10.63 -6.76 8.29
C SER A 210 -11.02 -5.71 9.33
N ALA A 211 -10.09 -4.77 9.62
CA ALA A 211 -10.38 -3.64 10.52
C ALA A 211 -11.33 -2.62 9.90
N ILE A 212 -11.14 -2.30 8.61
CA ILE A 212 -11.79 -1.15 7.96
C ILE A 212 -13.22 -1.46 7.52
N GLN A 213 -13.47 -2.68 7.04
CA GLN A 213 -14.76 -3.07 6.47
C GLN A 213 -15.93 -2.94 7.45
N ALA A 214 -15.68 -2.96 8.74
CA ALA A 214 -16.69 -2.79 9.78
C ALA A 214 -17.23 -1.34 9.90
N TYR A 215 -16.61 -0.37 9.26
CA TYR A 215 -16.96 1.05 9.34
C TYR A 215 -17.58 1.62 8.04
N LEU A 216 -17.80 0.77 7.04
CA LEU A 216 -18.40 1.09 5.75
C LEU A 216 -19.92 0.79 5.72
#